data_2610ddf48ac64e6cd64a0c6bf4d4ffdb
#
_entry.id   2610ddf48ac64e6cd64a0c6bf4d4ffdb
#
_cell.length_a   1.000
_cell.length_b   1.000
_cell.length_c   1.000
_cell.angle_alpha   90.00
_cell.angle_beta   90.00
_cell.angle_gamma   90.00
#
_symmetry.space_group_name_H-M   'P 1'
#
loop_
_entity.id
_entity.type
_entity.pdbx_description
1 polymer ?
#
loop_
_entity_poly.entity_id
_entity_poly.type
_entity_poly.pdbx_seq_one_letter_code
_entity_poly.pdbx_strand_id
1 'polypeptide(L)'
;IKAILFDADGTLMDSIASWRKALRTVLERRGFPYSEEDFQVLIPLTTKEGGAYLKEKYGFAETGDEIAAEYLGLVEGFYATEVELKKGVREALEYYAGKGIPMAIVTSSERILIEAACKRHGISQYFQGLYICSELGTSKRNSDIFVNTAKILGAQPAETLVYEDSDYAIETAVKAGFKVIKVIDELNIVEVETEI
;
A
#
# COMPACT_ATOMS: atom_id res chain seq x y z
N ILE A 1 1.68 14.57 -17.33
CA ILE A 1 1.94 13.35 -16.53
C ILE A 1 2.25 12.21 -17.48
N LYS A 2 3.37 11.51 -17.25
CA LYS A 2 3.83 10.38 -18.08
C LYS A 2 3.75 9.03 -17.39
N ALA A 3 3.62 9.00 -16.08
CA ALA A 3 3.45 7.77 -15.30
C ALA A 3 2.64 8.02 -14.04
N ILE A 4 2.03 6.95 -13.51
CA ILE A 4 1.31 7.01 -12.23
C ILE A 4 1.75 5.85 -11.35
N LEU A 5 2.06 6.17 -10.09
CA LEU A 5 2.34 5.22 -9.05
C LEU A 5 1.20 5.23 -8.03
N PHE A 6 0.72 4.06 -7.69
CA PHE A 6 -0.32 3.89 -6.67
C PHE A 6 0.24 3.15 -5.48
N ASP A 7 -0.01 3.66 -4.29
CA ASP A 7 0.00 2.82 -3.11
C ASP A 7 -1.19 1.84 -3.16
N ALA A 8 -1.14 0.78 -2.35
CA ALA A 8 -2.19 -0.22 -2.32
C ALA A 8 -3.18 -0.01 -1.17
N ASP A 9 -2.70 -0.10 0.07
CA ASP A 9 -3.55 -0.13 1.27
C ASP A 9 -4.01 1.26 1.71
N GLY A 10 -5.31 1.51 1.69
CA GLY A 10 -5.85 2.85 1.95
C GLY A 10 -5.89 3.73 0.71
N THR A 11 -5.30 3.30 -0.40
CA THR A 11 -5.26 4.01 -1.69
C THR A 11 -6.06 3.30 -2.77
N LEU A 12 -5.63 2.13 -3.24
CA LEU A 12 -6.40 1.30 -4.17
C LEU A 12 -7.42 0.44 -3.41
N MET A 13 -7.02 -0.12 -2.26
CA MET A 13 -7.80 -1.05 -1.46
C MET A 13 -8.35 -0.35 -0.23
N ASP A 14 -9.64 -0.54 0.05
CA ASP A 14 -10.27 -0.10 1.29
C ASP A 14 -10.00 -1.13 2.41
N SER A 15 -8.72 -1.27 2.75
CA SER A 15 -8.18 -2.35 3.57
C SER A 15 -7.84 -1.97 5.01
N ILE A 16 -7.79 -0.68 5.34
CA ILE A 16 -7.30 -0.21 6.65
C ILE A 16 -8.13 -0.79 7.81
N ALA A 17 -9.45 -0.90 7.64
CA ALA A 17 -10.31 -1.53 8.65
C ALA A 17 -9.97 -3.02 8.86
N SER A 18 -9.58 -3.74 7.81
CA SER A 18 -9.16 -5.14 7.87
C SER A 18 -7.83 -5.30 8.62
N TRP A 19 -6.87 -4.41 8.38
CA TRP A 19 -5.61 -4.37 9.11
C TRP A 19 -5.83 -4.10 10.60
N ARG A 20 -6.71 -3.14 10.95
CA ARG A 20 -7.12 -2.88 12.36
C ARG A 20 -7.79 -4.08 12.99
N LYS A 21 -8.69 -4.75 12.26
CA LYS A 21 -9.38 -5.96 12.71
C LYS A 21 -8.39 -7.09 13.00
N ALA A 22 -7.38 -7.27 12.16
CA ALA A 22 -6.32 -8.26 12.36
C ALA A 22 -5.50 -7.97 13.64
N LEU A 23 -5.05 -6.71 13.82
CA LEU A 23 -4.33 -6.31 15.04
C LEU A 23 -5.18 -6.54 16.30
N ARG A 24 -6.45 -6.14 16.26
CA ARG A 24 -7.41 -6.40 17.34
C ARG A 24 -7.44 -7.89 17.70
N THR A 25 -7.56 -8.75 16.71
CA THR A 25 -7.61 -10.20 16.90
C THR A 25 -6.33 -10.74 17.53
N VAL A 26 -5.16 -10.29 17.08
CA VAL A 26 -3.86 -10.70 17.62
C VAL A 26 -3.72 -10.31 19.09
N LEU A 27 -4.13 -9.09 19.46
CA LEU A 27 -4.04 -8.59 20.83
C LEU A 27 -5.09 -9.26 21.76
N GLU A 28 -6.34 -9.32 21.34
CA GLU A 28 -7.44 -9.87 22.17
C GLU A 28 -7.26 -11.37 22.46
N ARG A 29 -6.71 -12.16 21.52
CA ARG A 29 -6.36 -13.56 21.77
C ARG A 29 -5.34 -13.75 22.89
N ARG A 30 -4.55 -12.71 23.18
CA ARG A 30 -3.53 -12.69 24.25
C ARG A 30 -3.96 -11.89 25.48
N GLY A 31 -5.24 -11.50 25.56
CA GLY A 31 -5.80 -10.80 26.71
C GLY A 31 -5.52 -9.30 26.76
N PHE A 32 -5.08 -8.70 25.64
CA PHE A 32 -4.84 -7.27 25.55
C PHE A 32 -5.93 -6.58 24.74
N PRO A 33 -6.32 -5.35 25.10
CA PRO A 33 -7.27 -4.57 24.31
C PRO A 33 -6.61 -4.08 23.03
N TYR A 34 -7.43 -3.78 22.01
CA TYR A 34 -6.96 -3.09 20.80
C TYR A 34 -6.31 -1.74 21.15
N SER A 35 -5.23 -1.42 20.49
CA SER A 35 -4.50 -0.16 20.61
C SER A 35 -4.37 0.53 19.26
N GLU A 36 -4.98 1.70 19.11
CA GLU A 36 -4.81 2.55 17.91
C GLU A 36 -3.39 3.10 17.84
N GLU A 37 -2.75 3.39 18.98
CA GLU A 37 -1.35 3.82 19.02
C GLU A 37 -0.44 2.77 18.38
N ASP A 38 -0.63 1.49 18.72
CA ASP A 38 0.14 0.40 18.12
C ASP A 38 -0.13 0.29 16.62
N PHE A 39 -1.39 0.45 16.22
CA PHE A 39 -1.72 0.44 14.81
C PHE A 39 -0.95 1.51 14.04
N GLN A 40 -0.86 2.73 14.56
CA GLN A 40 -0.09 3.83 13.95
C GLN A 40 1.41 3.52 13.87
N VAL A 41 1.97 2.85 14.88
CA VAL A 41 3.37 2.40 14.85
C VAL A 41 3.59 1.34 13.77
N LEU A 42 2.62 0.46 13.54
CA LEU A 42 2.74 -0.63 12.56
C LEU A 42 2.66 -0.15 11.11
N ILE A 43 1.98 0.95 10.82
CA ILE A 43 1.77 1.44 9.43
C ILE A 43 3.08 1.51 8.62
N PRO A 44 4.19 2.10 9.10
CA PRO A 44 5.41 2.21 8.32
C PRO A 44 6.32 0.97 8.38
N LEU A 45 5.93 -0.04 9.15
CA LEU A 45 6.73 -1.25 9.36
C LEU A 45 6.36 -2.35 8.37
N THR A 46 7.32 -3.20 8.04
CA THR A 46 7.02 -4.49 7.41
C THR A 46 6.30 -5.40 8.41
N THR A 47 5.59 -6.40 7.92
CA THR A 47 4.88 -7.37 8.79
C THR A 47 5.83 -8.02 9.80
N LYS A 48 7.07 -8.35 9.36
CA LYS A 48 8.10 -8.92 10.24
C LYS A 48 8.53 -7.97 11.35
N GLU A 49 8.79 -6.71 11.02
CA GLU A 49 9.12 -5.68 12.02
C GLU A 49 7.97 -5.44 13.00
N GLY A 50 6.73 -5.45 12.50
CA GLY A 50 5.53 -5.35 13.31
C GLY A 50 5.38 -6.49 14.31
N GLY A 51 5.63 -7.73 13.89
CA GLY A 51 5.64 -8.90 14.79
C GLY A 51 6.70 -8.79 15.89
N ALA A 52 7.91 -8.33 15.54
CA ALA A 52 8.98 -8.10 16.50
C ALA A 52 8.61 -6.99 17.51
N TYR A 53 8.02 -5.89 17.04
CA TYR A 53 7.54 -4.81 17.88
C TYR A 53 6.47 -5.28 18.89
N LEU A 54 5.46 -6.02 18.44
CA LEU A 54 4.41 -6.54 19.32
C LEU A 54 4.96 -7.52 20.37
N LYS A 55 5.89 -8.39 19.96
CA LYS A 55 6.59 -9.29 20.88
C LYS A 55 7.30 -8.53 21.98
N GLU A 56 8.10 -7.54 21.61
CA GLU A 56 8.89 -6.75 22.55
C GLU A 56 7.99 -5.95 23.51
N LYS A 57 6.98 -5.28 22.96
CA LYS A 57 6.08 -4.41 23.74
C LYS A 57 5.24 -5.18 24.74
N TYR A 58 4.68 -6.33 24.34
CA TYR A 58 3.71 -7.08 25.16
C TYR A 58 4.31 -8.31 25.85
N GLY A 59 5.55 -8.68 25.54
CA GLY A 59 6.19 -9.84 26.14
C GLY A 59 5.52 -11.17 25.76
N PHE A 60 4.96 -11.28 24.55
CA PHE A 60 4.31 -12.51 24.09
C PHE A 60 5.24 -13.71 24.14
N ALA A 61 4.68 -14.90 24.40
CA ALA A 61 5.45 -16.14 24.45
C ALA A 61 6.00 -16.53 23.06
N GLU A 62 5.21 -16.28 22.04
CA GLU A 62 5.54 -16.54 20.62
C GLU A 62 6.69 -15.66 20.15
N THR A 63 7.39 -16.11 19.13
CA THR A 63 8.41 -15.32 18.44
C THR A 63 7.76 -14.19 17.61
N GLY A 64 8.53 -13.14 17.30
CA GLY A 64 8.06 -12.08 16.41
C GLY A 64 7.63 -12.60 15.03
N ASP A 65 8.33 -13.61 14.51
CA ASP A 65 7.99 -14.23 13.22
C ASP A 65 6.64 -15.01 13.29
N GLU A 66 6.35 -15.68 14.40
CA GLU A 66 5.05 -16.36 14.60
C GLU A 66 3.90 -15.35 14.71
N ILE A 67 4.11 -14.23 15.42
CA ILE A 67 3.12 -13.15 15.51
C ILE A 67 2.89 -12.51 14.15
N ALA A 68 3.96 -12.25 13.40
CA ALA A 68 3.89 -11.72 12.04
C ALA A 68 3.12 -12.64 11.10
N ALA A 69 3.37 -13.95 11.17
CA ALA A 69 2.67 -14.96 10.37
C ALA A 69 1.17 -15.03 10.73
N GLU A 70 0.81 -14.96 12.01
CA GLU A 70 -0.60 -14.90 12.44
C GLU A 70 -1.28 -13.65 11.91
N TYR A 71 -0.64 -12.50 12.08
CA TYR A 71 -1.18 -11.21 11.62
C TYR A 71 -1.41 -11.21 10.11
N LEU A 72 -0.40 -11.64 9.34
CA LEU A 72 -0.49 -11.76 7.88
C LEU A 72 -1.59 -12.74 7.46
N GLY A 73 -1.68 -13.91 8.09
CA GLY A 73 -2.70 -14.91 7.77
C GLY A 73 -4.14 -14.42 7.99
N LEU A 74 -4.36 -13.60 9.02
CA LEU A 74 -5.66 -12.95 9.23
C LEU A 74 -5.99 -11.97 8.11
N VAL A 75 -5.02 -11.12 7.75
CA VAL A 75 -5.19 -10.13 6.67
C VAL A 75 -5.40 -10.82 5.33
N GLU A 76 -4.66 -11.88 5.04
CA GLU A 76 -4.79 -12.68 3.82
C GLU A 76 -6.21 -13.21 3.64
N GLY A 77 -6.83 -13.71 4.72
CA GLY A 77 -8.24 -14.13 4.70
C GLY A 77 -9.18 -12.98 4.33
N PHE A 78 -8.96 -11.77 4.85
CA PHE A 78 -9.78 -10.60 4.52
C PHE A 78 -9.59 -10.14 3.07
N TYR A 79 -8.35 -10.16 2.55
CA TYR A 79 -8.08 -9.82 1.15
C TYR A 79 -8.71 -10.80 0.17
N ALA A 80 -8.80 -12.06 0.55
CA ALA A 80 -9.42 -13.08 -0.27
C ALA A 80 -10.95 -12.91 -0.39
N THR A 81 -11.61 -12.30 0.61
CA THR A 81 -13.08 -12.34 0.73
C THR A 81 -13.77 -11.00 0.95
N GLU A 82 -13.13 -10.04 1.63
CA GLU A 82 -13.81 -8.85 2.16
C GLU A 82 -13.29 -7.52 1.59
N VAL A 83 -11.97 -7.38 1.38
CA VAL A 83 -11.36 -6.09 1.02
C VAL A 83 -11.85 -5.63 -0.34
N GLU A 84 -12.52 -4.47 -0.38
CA GLU A 84 -13.03 -3.85 -1.59
C GLU A 84 -12.07 -2.80 -2.15
N LEU A 85 -12.28 -2.38 -3.40
CA LEU A 85 -11.59 -1.21 -3.95
C LEU A 85 -12.12 0.05 -3.28
N LYS A 86 -11.25 1.03 -3.08
CA LYS A 86 -11.72 2.36 -2.74
C LYS A 86 -12.57 2.94 -3.86
N LYS A 87 -13.52 3.80 -3.47
CA LYS A 87 -14.36 4.53 -4.42
C LYS A 87 -13.50 5.35 -5.39
N GLY A 88 -13.86 5.36 -6.66
CA GLY A 88 -13.17 6.09 -7.72
C GLY A 88 -11.97 5.36 -8.33
N VAL A 89 -11.53 4.23 -7.74
CA VAL A 89 -10.34 3.51 -8.22
C VAL A 89 -10.55 2.98 -9.63
N ARG A 90 -11.64 2.28 -9.88
CA ARG A 90 -11.91 1.68 -11.20
C ARG A 90 -11.97 2.73 -12.28
N GLU A 91 -12.70 3.79 -12.03
CA GLU A 91 -12.85 4.93 -12.95
C GLU A 91 -11.50 5.59 -13.26
N ALA A 92 -10.66 5.74 -12.24
CA ALA A 92 -9.32 6.32 -12.43
C ALA A 92 -8.41 5.41 -13.26
N LEU A 93 -8.40 4.10 -12.97
CA LEU A 93 -7.60 3.14 -13.73
C LEU A 93 -8.03 3.09 -15.20
N GLU A 94 -9.32 3.07 -15.48
CA GLU A 94 -9.87 3.10 -16.84
C GLU A 94 -9.54 4.42 -17.54
N TYR A 95 -9.66 5.54 -16.85
CA TYR A 95 -9.31 6.86 -17.41
C TYR A 95 -7.84 6.94 -17.82
N TYR A 96 -6.90 6.57 -16.93
CA TYR A 96 -5.48 6.64 -17.21
C TYR A 96 -5.04 5.61 -18.25
N ALA A 97 -5.60 4.42 -18.23
CA ALA A 97 -5.37 3.42 -19.26
C ALA A 97 -5.86 3.91 -20.64
N GLY A 98 -7.02 4.54 -20.70
CA GLY A 98 -7.56 5.17 -21.93
C GLY A 98 -6.70 6.31 -22.48
N LYS A 99 -5.88 6.94 -21.60
CA LYS A 99 -4.88 7.94 -21.99
C LYS A 99 -3.53 7.33 -22.37
N GLY A 100 -3.37 6.01 -22.23
CA GLY A 100 -2.11 5.31 -22.50
C GLY A 100 -1.01 5.60 -21.47
N ILE A 101 -1.38 6.05 -20.26
CA ILE A 101 -0.41 6.38 -19.21
C ILE A 101 -0.04 5.10 -18.46
N PRO A 102 1.26 4.72 -18.39
CA PRO A 102 1.72 3.56 -17.65
C PRO A 102 1.50 3.74 -16.17
N MET A 103 1.06 2.66 -15.51
CA MET A 103 0.73 2.62 -14.10
C MET A 103 1.48 1.48 -13.40
N ALA A 104 1.86 1.70 -12.14
CA ALA A 104 2.45 0.68 -11.29
C ALA A 104 1.97 0.81 -9.84
N ILE A 105 2.06 -0.28 -9.09
CA ILE A 105 1.81 -0.30 -7.64
C ILE A 105 3.15 -0.28 -6.92
N VAL A 106 3.25 0.58 -5.89
CA VAL A 106 4.38 0.66 -4.96
C VAL A 106 3.82 0.50 -3.55
N THR A 107 4.16 -0.58 -2.85
CA THR A 107 3.52 -0.92 -1.58
C THR A 107 4.48 -1.52 -0.56
N SER A 108 4.15 -1.34 0.73
CA SER A 108 4.81 -2.04 1.84
C SER A 108 4.16 -3.38 2.17
N SER A 109 3.00 -3.67 1.60
CA SER A 109 2.27 -4.92 1.81
C SER A 109 2.84 -6.08 1.02
N GLU A 110 2.58 -7.30 1.48
CA GLU A 110 3.08 -8.52 0.86
C GLU A 110 2.42 -8.77 -0.52
N ARG A 111 3.23 -9.27 -1.45
CA ARG A 111 2.81 -9.55 -2.84
C ARG A 111 1.54 -10.37 -2.94
N ILE A 112 1.44 -11.42 -2.12
CA ILE A 112 0.31 -12.34 -2.13
C ILE A 112 -1.02 -11.63 -1.89
N LEU A 113 -1.04 -10.63 -1.01
CA LEU A 113 -2.25 -9.85 -0.70
C LEU A 113 -2.69 -9.02 -1.91
N ILE A 114 -1.75 -8.28 -2.47
CA ILE A 114 -2.04 -7.32 -3.54
C ILE A 114 -2.42 -8.05 -4.84
N GLU A 115 -1.71 -9.12 -5.20
CA GLU A 115 -2.04 -9.93 -6.37
C GLU A 115 -3.43 -10.59 -6.22
N ALA A 116 -3.75 -11.13 -5.04
CA ALA A 116 -5.07 -11.71 -4.78
C ALA A 116 -6.19 -10.67 -4.93
N ALA A 117 -6.03 -9.48 -4.34
CA ALA A 117 -7.01 -8.40 -4.45
C ALA A 117 -7.13 -7.89 -5.89
N CYS A 118 -6.02 -7.61 -6.57
CA CYS A 118 -6.04 -7.16 -7.96
C CYS A 118 -6.72 -8.17 -8.90
N LYS A 119 -6.44 -9.46 -8.70
CA LYS A 119 -7.08 -10.55 -9.46
C LYS A 119 -8.58 -10.63 -9.17
N ARG A 120 -8.98 -10.62 -7.89
CA ARG A 120 -10.39 -10.67 -7.48
C ARG A 120 -11.20 -9.52 -8.06
N HIS A 121 -10.63 -8.32 -8.07
CA HIS A 121 -11.29 -7.13 -8.61
C HIS A 121 -11.12 -6.94 -10.13
N GLY A 122 -10.33 -7.79 -10.81
CA GLY A 122 -10.11 -7.70 -12.25
C GLY A 122 -9.38 -6.41 -12.66
N ILE A 123 -8.37 -5.98 -11.89
CA ILE A 123 -7.59 -4.76 -12.16
C ILE A 123 -6.12 -5.00 -12.46
N SER A 124 -5.66 -6.25 -12.42
CA SER A 124 -4.25 -6.60 -12.62
C SER A 124 -3.69 -6.10 -13.97
N GLN A 125 -4.53 -6.09 -15.02
CA GLN A 125 -4.12 -5.69 -16.37
C GLN A 125 -3.77 -4.21 -16.53
N TYR A 126 -4.13 -3.36 -15.57
CA TYR A 126 -3.83 -1.93 -15.63
C TYR A 126 -2.39 -1.61 -15.24
N PHE A 127 -1.73 -2.51 -14.50
CA PHE A 127 -0.41 -2.24 -13.94
C PHE A 127 0.70 -2.94 -14.72
N GLN A 128 1.76 -2.20 -15.03
CA GLN A 128 2.97 -2.73 -15.66
C GLN A 128 3.91 -3.39 -14.65
N GLY A 129 3.73 -3.12 -13.35
CA GLY A 129 4.52 -3.73 -12.29
C GLY A 129 3.93 -3.53 -10.91
N LEU A 130 4.36 -4.44 -10.02
CA LEU A 130 4.07 -4.42 -8.60
C LEU A 130 5.40 -4.43 -7.85
N TYR A 131 5.69 -3.35 -7.14
CA TYR A 131 6.96 -3.10 -6.45
C TYR A 131 6.74 -3.16 -4.95
N ILE A 132 7.27 -4.21 -4.33
CA ILE A 132 7.09 -4.52 -2.91
C ILE A 132 8.32 -4.07 -2.14
N CYS A 133 8.14 -3.25 -1.10
CA CYS A 133 9.24 -2.71 -0.31
C CYS A 133 10.14 -3.81 0.29
N SER A 134 9.54 -4.83 0.90
CA SER A 134 10.28 -5.93 1.53
C SER A 134 11.13 -6.74 0.54
N GLU A 135 10.62 -6.99 -0.66
CA GLU A 135 11.34 -7.72 -1.71
C GLU A 135 12.53 -6.93 -2.26
N LEU A 136 12.42 -5.60 -2.26
CA LEU A 136 13.48 -4.69 -2.73
C LEU A 136 14.45 -4.28 -1.62
N GLY A 137 14.26 -4.76 -0.38
CA GLY A 137 15.08 -4.42 0.77
C GLY A 137 15.03 -2.94 1.14
N THR A 138 13.89 -2.29 0.94
CA THR A 138 13.68 -0.85 1.14
C THR A 138 12.36 -0.56 1.85
N SER A 139 12.05 0.71 2.03
CA SER A 139 10.76 1.19 2.52
C SER A 139 10.38 2.48 1.81
N LYS A 140 9.14 2.92 1.94
CA LYS A 140 8.68 4.21 1.41
C LYS A 140 9.25 5.44 2.15
N ARG A 141 10.08 5.24 3.18
CA ARG A 141 10.93 6.29 3.77
C ARG A 141 12.14 6.62 2.90
N ASN A 142 12.52 5.70 2.01
CA ASN A 142 13.54 5.92 1.00
C ASN A 142 12.87 6.22 -0.34
N SER A 143 13.20 7.38 -0.92
CA SER A 143 12.65 7.83 -2.20
C SER A 143 13.03 6.95 -3.39
N ASP A 144 14.06 6.13 -3.27
CA ASP A 144 14.58 5.32 -4.38
C ASP A 144 13.52 4.36 -4.94
N ILE A 145 12.60 3.85 -4.11
CA ILE A 145 11.54 2.99 -4.59
C ILE A 145 10.61 3.71 -5.58
N PHE A 146 10.26 4.97 -5.29
CA PHE A 146 9.45 5.79 -6.18
C PHE A 146 10.22 6.19 -7.43
N VAL A 147 11.47 6.68 -7.25
CA VAL A 147 12.33 7.16 -8.35
C VAL A 147 12.65 6.05 -9.33
N ASN A 148 13.04 4.86 -8.84
CA ASN A 148 13.35 3.72 -9.68
C ASN A 148 12.11 3.21 -10.41
N THR A 149 10.95 3.16 -9.75
CA THR A 149 9.70 2.74 -10.39
C THR A 149 9.29 3.72 -11.49
N ALA A 150 9.34 5.03 -11.24
CA ALA A 150 9.06 6.04 -12.27
C ALA A 150 9.98 5.89 -13.48
N LYS A 151 11.28 5.68 -13.23
CA LYS A 151 12.28 5.43 -14.31
C LYS A 151 11.96 4.18 -15.12
N ILE A 152 11.54 3.09 -14.48
CA ILE A 152 11.12 1.87 -15.19
C ILE A 152 9.92 2.15 -16.09
N LEU A 153 8.99 2.99 -15.66
CA LEU A 153 7.85 3.43 -16.47
C LEU A 153 8.20 4.51 -17.51
N GLY A 154 9.47 4.90 -17.63
CA GLY A 154 9.93 5.88 -18.62
C GLY A 154 9.68 7.34 -18.24
N ALA A 155 9.48 7.66 -16.97
CA ALA A 155 9.18 9.00 -16.49
C ALA A 155 10.17 9.50 -15.42
N GLN A 156 10.27 10.83 -15.28
CA GLN A 156 10.99 11.49 -14.20
C GLN A 156 10.02 11.80 -13.04
N PRO A 157 10.52 12.05 -11.81
CA PRO A 157 9.67 12.41 -10.68
C PRO A 157 8.68 13.54 -10.97
N ALA A 158 9.12 14.63 -11.59
CA ALA A 158 8.27 15.77 -11.92
C ALA A 158 7.16 15.47 -12.96
N GLU A 159 7.30 14.38 -13.72
CA GLU A 159 6.35 13.89 -14.71
C GLU A 159 5.45 12.77 -14.19
N THR A 160 5.65 12.37 -12.93
CA THR A 160 4.96 11.23 -12.32
C THR A 160 3.99 11.69 -11.24
N LEU A 161 2.79 11.15 -11.26
CA LEU A 161 1.78 11.33 -10.22
C LEU A 161 1.82 10.14 -9.26
N VAL A 162 1.81 10.41 -7.96
CA VAL A 162 1.73 9.40 -6.91
C VAL A 162 0.41 9.54 -6.17
N TYR A 163 -0.34 8.46 -6.04
CA TYR A 163 -1.49 8.34 -5.15
C TYR A 163 -1.07 7.60 -3.89
N GLU A 164 -1.30 8.21 -2.72
CA GLU A 164 -0.82 7.71 -1.43
C GLU A 164 -1.74 8.20 -0.31
N ASP A 165 -1.92 7.41 0.74
CA ASP A 165 -2.71 7.80 1.92
C ASP A 165 -1.83 8.17 3.13
N SER A 166 -0.62 7.62 3.23
CA SER A 166 0.26 7.71 4.40
C SER A 166 1.17 8.94 4.36
N ASP A 167 1.08 9.79 5.38
CA ASP A 167 1.80 11.07 5.43
C ASP A 167 3.31 10.93 5.26
N TYR A 168 3.95 9.92 5.87
CA TYR A 168 5.40 9.72 5.75
C TYR A 168 5.84 9.39 4.32
N ALA A 169 5.03 8.63 3.58
CA ALA A 169 5.31 8.27 2.19
C ALA A 169 5.05 9.45 1.25
N ILE A 170 3.99 10.22 1.52
CA ILE A 170 3.70 11.49 0.84
C ILE A 170 4.88 12.45 0.98
N GLU A 171 5.37 12.68 2.20
CA GLU A 171 6.54 13.54 2.43
C GLU A 171 7.76 13.08 1.65
N THR A 172 8.03 11.78 1.63
CA THR A 172 9.15 11.20 0.89
C THR A 172 9.03 11.45 -0.60
N ALA A 173 7.87 11.19 -1.18
CA ALA A 173 7.63 11.39 -2.61
C ALA A 173 7.68 12.89 -3.00
N VAL A 174 7.08 13.78 -2.19
CA VAL A 174 7.14 15.24 -2.43
C VAL A 174 8.57 15.75 -2.39
N LYS A 175 9.38 15.35 -1.39
CA LYS A 175 10.80 15.72 -1.29
C LYS A 175 11.62 15.24 -2.48
N ALA A 176 11.23 14.13 -3.10
CA ALA A 176 11.87 13.59 -4.31
C ALA A 176 11.38 14.24 -5.62
N GLY A 177 10.45 15.20 -5.55
CA GLY A 177 9.97 15.99 -6.69
C GLY A 177 8.76 15.40 -7.42
N PHE A 178 8.08 14.43 -6.83
CA PHE A 178 6.83 13.87 -7.37
C PHE A 178 5.63 14.82 -7.15
N LYS A 179 4.64 14.73 -8.03
CA LYS A 179 3.30 15.24 -7.78
C LYS A 179 2.55 14.20 -6.97
N VAL A 180 1.98 14.57 -5.82
CA VAL A 180 1.33 13.62 -4.93
C VAL A 180 -0.11 14.03 -4.67
N ILE A 181 -1.01 13.07 -4.75
CA ILE A 181 -2.41 13.20 -4.34
C ILE A 181 -2.63 12.33 -3.11
N LYS A 182 -3.01 12.97 -2.01
CA LYS A 182 -3.41 12.25 -0.80
C LYS A 182 -4.81 11.66 -1.00
N VAL A 183 -4.92 10.36 -0.84
CA VAL A 183 -6.20 9.65 -0.85
C VAL A 183 -6.72 9.55 0.58
N ILE A 184 -7.97 9.93 0.81
CA ILE A 184 -8.65 9.86 2.12
C ILE A 184 -9.84 8.90 1.99
N ASP A 185 -10.95 9.39 1.50
CA ASP A 185 -12.19 8.61 1.39
C ASP A 185 -12.36 7.97 0.01
N GLU A 186 -11.94 8.69 -1.03
CA GLU A 186 -12.05 8.25 -2.41
C GLU A 186 -10.82 8.66 -3.23
N LEU A 187 -10.57 7.97 -4.33
CA LEU A 187 -9.53 8.30 -5.28
C LEU A 187 -10.10 9.21 -6.36
N ASN A 188 -9.62 10.44 -6.41
CA ASN A 188 -10.06 11.44 -7.38
C ASN A 188 -9.12 11.47 -8.59
N ILE A 189 -9.71 11.49 -9.78
CA ILE A 189 -8.97 11.60 -11.05
C ILE A 189 -8.36 13.01 -11.14
N VAL A 190 -7.07 13.06 -11.46
CA VAL A 190 -6.43 14.29 -11.92
C VAL A 190 -6.46 14.28 -13.44
N GLU A 191 -7.10 15.28 -14.03
CA GLU A 191 -7.11 15.42 -15.48
C GLU A 191 -5.68 15.60 -16.01
N VAL A 192 -5.33 14.82 -17.02
CA VAL A 192 -4.04 14.89 -17.67
C VAL A 192 -4.24 15.27 -19.12
N GLU A 193 -3.56 16.35 -19.53
CA GLU A 193 -3.48 16.71 -20.94
C GLU A 193 -2.56 15.69 -21.62
N THR A 194 -3.05 15.04 -22.66
CA THR A 194 -2.23 14.28 -23.60
C THR A 194 -1.73 15.27 -24.64
N GLU A 195 -0.43 15.52 -24.67
CA GLU A 195 0.16 16.16 -25.85
C GLU A 195 -0.10 15.22 -27.06
N ILE A 196 -0.90 15.71 -28.00
CA ILE A 196 -1.20 15.06 -29.30
C ILE A 196 0.01 15.25 -30.19
#